data_7db60bc2b7dbd6e48befb54ad8a59436
#
_entry.id   7db60bc2b7dbd6e48befb54ad8a59436
#
_cell.length_a   1.000
_cell.length_b   1.000
_cell.length_c   1.000
_cell.angle_alpha   90.00
_cell.angle_beta   90.00
_cell.angle_gamma   90.00
#
_symmetry.space_group_name_H-M   'P 1'
#
loop_
_entity.id
_entity.type
_entity.pdbx_description
1 polymer ?
#
loop_
_entity_poly.entity_id
_entity_poly.type
_entity_poly.pdbx_seq_one_letter_code
_entity_poly.pdbx_strand_id
1 'polypeptide(L)'
;MWDLYCGIGTISLFLAKNARKVYGVEIVPQAIEDAKNNAAINGIDNAEFFVGKAEEVVPHFYEEMARLAADTSATEAQREEARKSITPDVVVVDPPRKGCDESLLDTIVKMSPERIVYVSCDSATLARDLGLLAAKGYKTVKVQPVDQFSHTVHVETVALLLKEHPAID
;
A
#
# COMPACT_ATOMS: atom_id res chain seq x y z
N MET A 1 3.12 1.28 -7.09
CA MET A 1 2.70 0.58 -5.86
C MET A 1 2.34 1.57 -4.77
N TRP A 2 1.55 1.15 -3.78
CA TRP A 2 1.19 1.94 -2.60
C TRP A 2 1.75 1.31 -1.33
N ASP A 3 2.17 2.14 -0.38
CA ASP A 3 2.57 1.79 0.98
C ASP A 3 1.67 2.58 1.94
N LEU A 4 0.69 1.89 2.52
CA LEU A 4 -0.31 2.47 3.40
C LEU A 4 0.12 2.21 4.85
N TYR A 5 0.30 3.26 5.64
CA TYR A 5 1.04 3.34 6.91
C TYR A 5 2.57 3.40 6.71
N CYS A 6 3.05 4.24 5.78
CA CYS A 6 4.45 4.25 5.38
C CYS A 6 5.43 4.77 6.45
N GLY A 7 4.94 5.41 7.51
CA GLY A 7 5.79 6.01 8.54
C GLY A 7 6.82 6.97 7.93
N ILE A 8 8.09 6.80 8.29
CA ILE A 8 9.22 7.57 7.76
C ILE A 8 9.73 7.06 6.40
N GLY A 9 8.95 6.20 5.72
CA GLY A 9 9.22 5.71 4.37
C GLY A 9 10.14 4.50 4.28
N THR A 10 10.41 3.78 5.35
CA THR A 10 11.39 2.67 5.35
C THR A 10 11.07 1.62 4.30
N ILE A 11 9.85 1.09 4.29
CA ILE A 11 9.41 0.08 3.30
C ILE A 11 9.32 0.71 1.91
N SER A 12 8.68 1.88 1.80
CA SER A 12 8.54 2.62 0.54
C SER A 12 9.88 2.80 -0.18
N LEU A 13 10.90 3.29 0.54
CA LEU A 13 12.22 3.61 -0.05
C LEU A 13 13.01 2.34 -0.40
N PHE A 14 12.88 1.27 0.40
CA PHE A 14 13.48 -0.01 0.07
C PHE A 14 12.91 -0.59 -1.23
N LEU A 15 11.58 -0.51 -1.39
CA LEU A 15 10.86 -1.05 -2.55
C LEU A 15 10.98 -0.15 -3.78
N ALA A 16 11.25 1.14 -3.62
CA ALA A 16 11.40 2.11 -4.72
C ALA A 16 12.45 1.68 -5.75
N LYS A 17 13.49 0.94 -5.33
CA LYS A 17 14.54 0.40 -6.21
C LYS A 17 14.02 -0.56 -7.28
N ASN A 18 12.87 -1.21 -7.02
CA ASN A 18 12.27 -2.21 -7.90
C ASN A 18 10.87 -1.80 -8.39
N ALA A 19 10.48 -0.57 -8.15
CA ALA A 19 9.17 -0.03 -8.53
C ALA A 19 9.33 1.14 -9.50
N ARG A 20 8.42 1.27 -10.46
CA ARG A 20 8.35 2.45 -11.33
C ARG A 20 8.00 3.72 -10.52
N LYS A 21 7.03 3.61 -9.62
CA LYS A 21 6.58 4.68 -8.72
C LYS A 21 6.04 4.08 -7.42
N VAL A 22 6.35 4.71 -6.31
CA VAL A 22 5.85 4.39 -4.97
C VAL A 22 5.07 5.58 -4.44
N TYR A 23 3.89 5.32 -3.90
CA TYR A 23 3.07 6.29 -3.18
C TYR A 23 2.96 5.84 -1.73
N GLY A 24 3.44 6.66 -0.79
CA GLY A 24 3.37 6.43 0.64
C GLY A 24 2.29 7.29 1.29
N VAL A 25 1.51 6.71 2.20
CA VAL A 25 0.49 7.43 2.97
C VAL A 25 0.71 7.21 4.45
N GLU A 26 0.72 8.28 5.22
CA GLU A 26 0.87 8.25 6.68
C GLU A 26 0.08 9.42 7.30
N ILE A 27 -0.57 9.16 8.44
CA ILE A 27 -1.38 10.16 9.12
C ILE A 27 -0.55 11.21 9.86
N VAL A 28 0.68 10.87 10.25
CA VAL A 28 1.59 11.74 11.02
C VAL A 28 2.37 12.66 10.09
N PRO A 29 2.12 13.98 10.08
CA PRO A 29 2.79 14.92 9.16
C PRO A 29 4.32 14.90 9.29
N GLN A 30 4.84 14.81 10.51
CA GLN A 30 6.29 14.77 10.76
C GLN A 30 6.93 13.54 10.12
N ALA A 31 6.28 12.38 10.18
CA ALA A 31 6.80 11.17 9.56
C ALA A 31 6.87 11.32 8.03
N ILE A 32 5.93 12.01 7.42
CA ILE A 32 5.98 12.32 5.97
C ILE A 32 7.12 13.27 5.62
N GLU A 33 7.39 14.29 6.45
CA GLU A 33 8.57 15.15 6.27
C GLU A 33 9.86 14.34 6.34
N ASP A 34 9.97 13.46 7.32
CA ASP A 34 11.11 12.56 7.48
C ASP A 34 11.22 11.58 6.29
N ALA A 35 10.11 11.04 5.79
CA ALA A 35 10.10 10.18 4.61
C ALA A 35 10.64 10.90 3.35
N LYS A 36 10.21 12.15 3.13
CA LYS A 36 10.71 12.99 2.03
C LYS A 36 12.20 13.30 2.17
N ASN A 37 12.65 13.62 3.38
CA ASN A 37 14.07 13.84 3.67
C ASN A 37 14.89 12.57 3.45
N ASN A 38 14.39 11.41 3.90
CA ASN A 38 15.03 10.13 3.69
C ASN A 38 15.11 9.77 2.20
N ALA A 39 14.08 10.06 1.40
CA ALA A 39 14.12 9.90 -0.04
C ALA A 39 15.21 10.75 -0.67
N ALA A 40 15.29 12.04 -0.31
CA ALA A 40 16.30 12.97 -0.83
C ALA A 40 17.73 12.54 -0.47
N ILE A 41 17.99 12.16 0.79
CA ILE A 41 19.30 11.68 1.27
C ILE A 41 19.75 10.43 0.51
N ASN A 42 18.82 9.54 0.15
CA ASN A 42 19.11 8.30 -0.57
C ASN A 42 19.03 8.43 -2.10
N GLY A 43 18.79 9.63 -2.65
CA GLY A 43 18.70 9.87 -4.09
C GLY A 43 17.53 9.15 -4.76
N ILE A 44 16.41 8.97 -4.02
CA ILE A 44 15.20 8.29 -4.51
C ILE A 44 14.22 9.36 -4.97
N ASP A 45 13.92 9.39 -6.27
CA ASP A 45 13.06 10.38 -6.94
C ASP A 45 11.72 9.83 -7.41
N ASN A 46 11.53 8.51 -7.31
CA ASN A 46 10.32 7.81 -7.72
C ASN A 46 9.38 7.47 -6.57
N ALA A 47 9.57 8.08 -5.39
CA ALA A 47 8.67 7.96 -4.24
C ALA A 47 7.97 9.30 -3.97
N GLU A 48 6.67 9.24 -3.70
CA GLU A 48 5.82 10.39 -3.37
C GLU A 48 5.03 10.10 -2.10
N PHE A 49 4.91 11.10 -1.20
CA PHE A 49 4.36 10.88 0.12
C PHE A 49 3.24 11.86 0.45
N PHE A 50 2.14 11.34 1.01
CA PHE A 50 0.92 12.05 1.34
C PHE A 50 0.60 11.96 2.83
N VAL A 51 0.20 13.08 3.42
CA VAL A 51 -0.31 13.14 4.79
C VAL A 51 -1.80 12.89 4.80
N GLY A 52 -2.26 11.94 5.59
CA GLY A 52 -3.68 11.69 5.80
C GLY A 52 -3.98 10.22 6.04
N LYS A 53 -5.27 9.91 6.20
CA LYS A 53 -5.72 8.53 6.26
C LYS A 53 -5.81 7.95 4.85
N ALA A 54 -5.38 6.70 4.69
CA ALA A 54 -5.35 6.06 3.38
C ALA A 54 -6.76 5.97 2.74
N GLU A 55 -7.80 5.69 3.53
CA GLU A 55 -9.18 5.64 3.07
C GLU A 55 -9.76 6.99 2.62
N GLU A 56 -9.07 8.10 2.91
CA GLU A 56 -9.41 9.46 2.45
C GLU A 56 -8.51 9.89 1.29
N VAL A 57 -7.19 9.67 1.44
CA VAL A 57 -6.17 10.09 0.46
C VAL A 57 -6.29 9.32 -0.85
N VAL A 58 -6.43 7.99 -0.79
CA VAL A 58 -6.43 7.14 -1.98
C VAL A 58 -7.63 7.43 -2.91
N PRO A 59 -8.88 7.50 -2.42
CA PRO A 59 -10.02 7.85 -3.29
C PRO A 59 -9.85 9.22 -3.94
N HIS A 60 -9.38 10.23 -3.18
CA HIS A 60 -9.14 11.57 -3.71
C HIS A 60 -8.07 11.57 -4.81
N PHE A 61 -6.96 10.88 -4.59
CA PHE A 61 -5.91 10.71 -5.60
C PHE A 61 -6.46 10.04 -6.89
N TYR A 62 -7.29 9.02 -6.73
CA TYR A 62 -7.87 8.33 -7.89
C TYR A 62 -8.83 9.20 -8.68
N GLU A 63 -9.65 10.01 -8.00
CA GLU A 63 -10.52 10.99 -8.68
C GLU A 63 -9.70 12.02 -9.45
N GLU A 64 -8.61 12.50 -8.87
CA GLU A 64 -7.72 13.47 -9.50
C GLU A 64 -7.02 12.86 -10.73
N MET A 65 -6.47 11.66 -10.61
CA MET A 65 -5.84 10.95 -11.71
C MET A 65 -6.84 10.57 -12.81
N ALA A 66 -8.06 10.18 -12.46
CA ALA A 66 -9.11 9.90 -13.45
C ALA A 66 -9.50 11.16 -14.22
N ARG A 67 -9.59 12.32 -13.57
CA ARG A 67 -9.82 13.61 -14.25
C ARG A 67 -8.67 13.94 -15.21
N LEU A 68 -7.43 13.80 -14.76
CA LEU A 68 -6.25 14.05 -15.60
C LEU A 68 -6.18 13.09 -16.79
N ALA A 69 -6.52 11.83 -16.60
CA ALA A 69 -6.57 10.84 -17.69
C ALA A 69 -7.61 11.16 -18.77
N ALA A 70 -8.68 11.88 -18.40
CA ALA A 70 -9.75 12.32 -19.29
C ALA A 70 -9.55 13.74 -19.87
N ASP A 71 -8.58 14.49 -19.34
CA ASP A 71 -8.34 15.88 -19.74
C ASP A 71 -7.70 15.96 -21.14
N THR A 72 -8.46 16.48 -22.10
CA THR A 72 -7.99 16.65 -23.49
C THR A 72 -6.94 17.75 -23.65
N SER A 73 -6.82 18.67 -22.67
CA SER A 73 -5.79 19.71 -22.66
C SER A 73 -4.43 19.22 -22.14
N ALA A 74 -4.42 18.09 -21.41
CA ALA A 74 -3.21 17.45 -20.94
C ALA A 74 -2.47 16.72 -22.08
N THR A 75 -1.15 16.61 -21.97
CA THR A 75 -0.34 15.83 -22.92
C THR A 75 -0.66 14.35 -22.82
N GLU A 76 -0.43 13.59 -23.92
CA GLU A 76 -0.64 12.13 -23.89
C GLU A 76 0.21 11.43 -22.82
N ALA A 77 1.46 11.90 -22.59
CA ALA A 77 2.31 11.38 -21.55
C ALA A 77 1.72 11.57 -20.14
N GLN A 78 1.12 12.72 -19.86
CA GLN A 78 0.44 12.98 -18.58
C GLN A 78 -0.79 12.10 -18.40
N ARG A 79 -1.60 11.93 -19.43
CA ARG A 79 -2.78 11.04 -19.39
C ARG A 79 -2.40 9.58 -19.17
N GLU A 80 -1.37 9.12 -19.86
CA GLU A 80 -0.88 7.73 -19.71
C GLU A 80 -0.29 7.49 -18.32
N GLU A 81 0.46 8.43 -17.76
CA GLU A 81 0.97 8.33 -16.39
C GLU A 81 -0.20 8.31 -15.38
N ALA A 82 -1.22 9.15 -15.57
CA ALA A 82 -2.41 9.14 -14.73
C ALA A 82 -3.14 7.79 -14.77
N ARG A 83 -3.33 7.19 -15.96
CA ARG A 83 -3.94 5.85 -16.10
C ARG A 83 -3.14 4.78 -15.36
N LYS A 84 -1.80 4.80 -15.45
CA LYS A 84 -0.92 3.85 -14.75
C LYS A 84 -0.96 4.02 -13.23
N SER A 85 -1.22 5.23 -12.74
CA SER A 85 -1.23 5.54 -11.31
C SER A 85 -2.46 4.99 -10.59
N ILE A 86 -3.58 4.80 -11.28
CA ILE A 86 -4.83 4.26 -10.71
C ILE A 86 -4.94 2.72 -10.78
N THR A 87 -3.93 2.03 -11.29
CA THR A 87 -3.89 0.55 -11.36
C THR A 87 -2.62 0.03 -10.69
N PRO A 88 -2.57 -0.04 -9.36
CA PRO A 88 -1.37 -0.48 -8.65
C PRO A 88 -1.19 -1.99 -8.79
N ASP A 89 0.04 -2.43 -9.06
CA ASP A 89 0.39 -3.86 -9.04
C ASP A 89 0.43 -4.40 -7.60
N VAL A 90 0.89 -3.56 -6.66
CA VAL A 90 1.14 -3.95 -5.26
C VAL A 90 0.63 -2.88 -4.31
N VAL A 91 -0.02 -3.33 -3.24
CA VAL A 91 -0.30 -2.54 -2.04
C VAL A 91 0.39 -3.20 -0.85
N VAL A 92 1.13 -2.41 -0.08
CA VAL A 92 1.74 -2.82 1.20
C VAL A 92 1.00 -2.14 2.33
N VAL A 93 0.76 -2.86 3.41
CA VAL A 93 0.22 -2.32 4.66
C VAL A 93 1.04 -2.82 5.86
N ASP A 94 1.33 -1.91 6.79
CA ASP A 94 1.97 -2.20 8.08
C ASP A 94 1.19 -1.46 9.18
N PRO A 95 -0.05 -1.91 9.48
CA PRO A 95 -0.94 -1.22 10.40
C PRO A 95 -0.49 -1.40 11.85
N PRO A 96 -0.96 -0.54 12.78
CA PRO A 96 -0.78 -0.74 14.21
C PRO A 96 -1.44 -2.06 14.67
N ARG A 97 -1.18 -2.47 15.93
CA ARG A 97 -1.68 -3.74 16.52
C ARG A 97 -3.17 -4.02 16.34
N LYS A 98 -4.00 -2.99 16.23
CA LYS A 98 -5.44 -3.16 15.99
C LYS A 98 -5.78 -3.70 14.60
N GLY A 99 -4.83 -3.77 13.69
CA GLY A 99 -5.02 -4.12 12.29
C GLY A 99 -5.58 -2.96 11.47
N CYS A 100 -6.05 -3.26 10.26
CA CYS A 100 -6.71 -2.30 9.38
C CYS A 100 -8.18 -2.09 9.79
N ASP A 101 -8.67 -0.87 9.62
CA ASP A 101 -10.10 -0.60 9.68
C ASP A 101 -10.77 -1.15 8.40
N GLU A 102 -12.04 -1.55 8.48
CA GLU A 102 -12.75 -2.18 7.36
C GLU A 102 -12.84 -1.24 6.14
N SER A 103 -13.01 0.05 6.38
CA SER A 103 -13.01 1.10 5.34
C SER A 103 -11.71 1.12 4.53
N LEU A 104 -10.57 0.88 5.18
CA LEU A 104 -9.28 0.76 4.49
C LEU A 104 -9.19 -0.53 3.69
N LEU A 105 -9.63 -1.67 4.24
CA LEU A 105 -9.67 -2.93 3.49
C LEU A 105 -10.56 -2.81 2.24
N ASP A 106 -11.70 -2.14 2.36
CA ASP A 106 -12.59 -1.84 1.22
C ASP A 106 -11.90 -0.94 0.18
N THR A 107 -11.15 0.04 0.64
CA THR A 107 -10.37 0.91 -0.23
C THR A 107 -9.31 0.09 -0.99
N ILE A 108 -8.56 -0.78 -0.31
CA ILE A 108 -7.57 -1.66 -0.95
C ILE A 108 -8.23 -2.56 -2.00
N VAL A 109 -9.38 -3.15 -1.69
CA VAL A 109 -10.12 -3.99 -2.65
C VAL A 109 -10.58 -3.18 -3.87
N LYS A 110 -11.03 -1.94 -3.68
CA LYS A 110 -11.39 -1.03 -4.79
C LYS A 110 -10.18 -0.65 -5.65
N MET A 111 -9.00 -0.48 -5.07
CA MET A 111 -7.74 -0.28 -5.81
C MET A 111 -7.40 -1.47 -6.69
N SER A 112 -7.91 -2.64 -6.33
CA SER A 112 -7.80 -3.88 -7.10
C SER A 112 -6.37 -4.31 -7.45
N PRO A 113 -5.40 -4.23 -6.51
CA PRO A 113 -4.02 -4.63 -6.77
C PRO A 113 -3.91 -6.13 -7.06
N GLU A 114 -2.91 -6.52 -7.87
CA GLU A 114 -2.61 -7.93 -8.10
C GLU A 114 -2.06 -8.61 -6.84
N ARG A 115 -1.38 -7.84 -5.97
CA ARG A 115 -0.73 -8.34 -4.76
C ARG A 115 -0.98 -7.40 -3.58
N ILE A 116 -1.25 -8.02 -2.42
CA ILE A 116 -1.24 -7.32 -1.13
C ILE A 116 -0.15 -7.94 -0.28
N VAL A 117 0.74 -7.11 0.27
CA VAL A 117 1.72 -7.50 1.28
C VAL A 117 1.27 -6.91 2.60
N TYR A 118 0.94 -7.77 3.55
CA TYR A 118 0.48 -7.37 4.87
C TYR A 118 1.56 -7.69 5.91
N VAL A 119 2.09 -6.67 6.55
CA VAL A 119 3.02 -6.79 7.70
C VAL A 119 2.21 -6.62 8.97
N SER A 120 2.46 -7.40 10.01
CA SER A 120 1.71 -7.32 11.27
C SER A 120 2.51 -7.84 12.45
N CYS A 121 2.47 -7.09 13.56
CA CYS A 121 3.01 -7.52 14.85
C CYS A 121 1.96 -8.22 15.74
N ASP A 122 0.74 -8.46 15.25
CA ASP A 122 -0.34 -9.14 15.98
C ASP A 122 -1.04 -10.18 15.09
N SER A 123 -0.88 -11.44 15.43
CA SER A 123 -1.40 -12.56 14.63
C SER A 123 -2.93 -12.69 14.66
N ALA A 124 -3.59 -12.21 15.70
CA ALA A 124 -5.04 -12.31 15.82
C ALA A 124 -5.75 -11.30 14.90
N THR A 125 -5.28 -10.06 14.90
CA THR A 125 -5.79 -9.02 13.99
C THR A 125 -5.41 -9.31 12.54
N LEU A 126 -4.21 -9.84 12.29
CA LEU A 126 -3.81 -10.32 10.98
C LEU A 126 -4.78 -11.39 10.46
N ALA A 127 -5.07 -12.43 11.25
CA ALA A 127 -5.98 -13.50 10.84
C ALA A 127 -7.38 -12.98 10.51
N ARG A 128 -7.90 -12.01 11.28
CA ARG A 128 -9.18 -11.33 10.99
C ARG A 128 -9.14 -10.64 9.64
N ASP A 129 -8.12 -9.81 9.40
CA ASP A 129 -8.02 -8.99 8.19
C ASP A 129 -7.77 -9.84 6.94
N LEU A 130 -6.96 -10.90 7.05
CA LEU A 130 -6.79 -11.88 5.98
C LEU A 130 -8.10 -12.59 5.63
N GLY A 131 -8.93 -12.92 6.65
CA GLY A 131 -10.26 -13.48 6.44
C GLY A 131 -11.20 -12.53 5.71
N LEU A 132 -11.19 -11.23 6.04
CA LEU A 132 -11.97 -10.20 5.36
C LEU A 132 -11.51 -10.03 3.90
N LEU A 133 -10.21 -10.00 3.64
CA LEU A 133 -9.66 -9.91 2.29
C LEU A 133 -9.96 -11.17 1.46
N ALA A 134 -9.93 -12.35 2.09
CA ALA A 134 -10.31 -13.60 1.43
C ALA A 134 -11.78 -13.59 0.98
N ALA A 135 -12.70 -13.10 1.81
CA ALA A 135 -14.10 -12.93 1.44
C ALA A 135 -14.31 -11.92 0.28
N LYS A 136 -13.30 -11.09 0.00
CA LYS A 136 -13.32 -10.04 -1.04
C LYS A 136 -12.47 -10.41 -2.29
N GLY A 137 -12.08 -11.68 -2.43
CA GLY A 137 -11.41 -12.20 -3.63
C GLY A 137 -9.87 -12.15 -3.60
N TYR A 138 -9.26 -12.16 -2.42
CA TYR A 138 -7.81 -12.26 -2.27
C TYR A 138 -7.42 -13.54 -1.53
N LYS A 139 -6.55 -14.34 -2.14
CA LYS A 139 -6.05 -15.58 -1.55
C LYS A 139 -4.70 -15.37 -0.87
N THR A 140 -4.61 -15.71 0.41
CA THR A 140 -3.31 -15.79 1.11
C THR A 140 -2.50 -16.95 0.57
N VAL A 141 -1.34 -16.67 0.00
CA VAL A 141 -0.47 -17.66 -0.64
C VAL A 141 0.82 -17.93 0.14
N LYS A 142 1.21 -16.98 0.99
CA LYS A 142 2.39 -17.14 1.84
C LYS A 142 2.20 -16.39 3.14
N VAL A 143 2.63 -17.01 4.25
CA VAL A 143 2.75 -16.38 5.57
C VAL A 143 4.13 -16.70 6.09
N GLN A 144 4.89 -15.66 6.45
CA GLN A 144 6.25 -15.76 6.96
C GLN A 144 6.35 -15.08 8.31
N PRO A 145 6.45 -15.82 9.42
CA PRO A 145 6.78 -15.24 10.73
C PRO A 145 8.26 -14.84 10.78
N VAL A 146 8.55 -13.77 11.51
CA VAL A 146 9.89 -13.22 11.74
C VAL A 146 10.03 -12.94 13.24
N ASP A 147 11.01 -13.56 13.90
CA ASP A 147 11.34 -13.30 15.30
C ASP A 147 12.19 -12.03 15.42
N GLN A 148 11.53 -10.89 15.29
CA GLN A 148 12.16 -9.57 15.40
C GLN A 148 12.23 -9.08 16.85
N PHE A 149 11.32 -9.56 17.70
CA PHE A 149 11.19 -9.16 19.10
C PHE A 149 11.54 -10.32 20.04
N SER A 150 12.78 -10.82 19.91
CA SER A 150 13.29 -11.94 20.70
C SER A 150 13.02 -11.77 22.21
N HIS A 151 12.69 -12.86 22.89
CA HIS A 151 12.31 -12.90 24.31
C HIS A 151 10.97 -12.21 24.66
N THR A 152 10.12 -11.92 23.68
CA THR A 152 8.75 -11.44 23.88
C THR A 152 7.74 -12.41 23.30
N VAL A 153 6.45 -12.19 23.55
CA VAL A 153 5.34 -12.97 22.95
C VAL A 153 4.96 -12.45 21.54
N HIS A 154 5.67 -11.45 21.04
CA HIS A 154 5.35 -10.80 19.78
C HIS A 154 6.17 -11.39 18.64
N VAL A 155 5.50 -11.73 17.56
CA VAL A 155 6.11 -12.23 16.32
C VAL A 155 5.65 -11.33 15.18
N GLU A 156 6.61 -10.74 14.48
CA GLU A 156 6.30 -10.04 13.25
C GLU A 156 5.92 -11.05 12.18
N THR A 157 4.92 -10.75 11.38
CA THR A 157 4.43 -11.68 10.37
C THR A 157 4.20 -10.95 9.06
N VAL A 158 4.77 -11.47 7.97
CA VAL A 158 4.54 -10.97 6.62
C VAL A 158 3.65 -11.95 5.86
N ALA A 159 2.50 -11.49 5.40
CA ALA A 159 1.59 -12.27 4.58
C ALA A 159 1.55 -11.70 3.15
N LEU A 160 1.56 -12.60 2.17
CA LEU A 160 1.35 -12.29 0.76
C LEU A 160 -0.01 -12.82 0.32
N LEU A 161 -0.82 -11.93 -0.23
CA LEU A 161 -2.09 -12.28 -0.86
C LEU A 161 -2.02 -11.97 -2.36
N LEU A 162 -2.65 -12.81 -3.14
CA LEU A 162 -2.85 -12.60 -4.58
C LEU A 162 -4.35 -12.43 -4.85
N LYS A 163 -4.66 -11.57 -5.80
CA LYS A 163 -6.02 -11.42 -6.31
C LYS A 163 -6.45 -12.72 -7.01
N GLU A 164 -7.63 -13.20 -6.68
CA GLU A 164 -8.21 -14.34 -7.38
C GLU A 164 -8.79 -13.89 -8.73
N HIS A 165 -8.33 -14.50 -9.80
CA HIS A 165 -8.92 -14.32 -11.12
C HIS A 165 -9.97 -15.42 -11.32
N PRO A 166 -11.17 -15.10 -11.87
CA PRO A 166 -12.12 -16.15 -12.23
C PRO A 166 -11.44 -17.11 -13.21
N ALA A 167 -11.65 -18.41 -12.99
CA ALA A 167 -11.19 -19.42 -13.95
C ALA A 167 -11.75 -19.07 -15.33
N ILE A 168 -10.87 -18.95 -16.31
CA ILE A 168 -11.28 -18.83 -17.72
C ILE A 168 -11.68 -20.24 -18.13
N ASP A 169 -13.01 -20.47 -18.23
CA ASP A 169 -13.59 -21.70 -18.79
C ASP A 169 -13.33 -21.79 -20.30
#